data_5e045e093d423215b732d6f97951e02d
#
_entry.id   5e045e093d423215b732d6f97951e02d
#
_cell.length_a   1.000
_cell.length_b   1.000
_cell.length_c   1.000
_cell.angle_alpha   90.00
_cell.angle_beta   90.00
_cell.angle_gamma   90.00
#
_symmetry.space_group_name_H-M   'P 1'
#
loop_
_entity.id
_entity.type
_entity.pdbx_description
1 polymer ?
#
loop_
_entity_poly.entity_id
_entity_poly.type
_entity_poly.pdbx_seq_one_letter_code
_entity_poly.pdbx_strand_id
1 'polypeptide(L)'
;MVSFPRSGNTLLRAYLEKIMGLTTGSDCDITKKLNKDLMLMGLAGEGLVDKRVMIVKTHYPERYGKTKFYAERAILLVRNPIDSITSLFNMVCTGSHNRSIHDNDYTQFTQLWSEFIQQDISVWKDFHEFWTNAKIP
;
A
#
# COMPACT_ATOMS: atom_id res chain seq x y z
N MET A 1 -5.24 1.96 9.19
CA MET A 1 -4.40 0.79 8.84
C MET A 1 -3.24 1.25 7.98
N VAL A 2 -2.05 0.96 8.39
CA VAL A 2 -0.83 1.44 7.77
C VAL A 2 0.06 0.26 7.33
N SER A 3 0.70 0.39 6.19
CA SER A 3 1.66 -0.60 5.69
C SER A 3 2.64 0.01 4.70
N PHE A 4 3.82 -0.57 4.60
CA PHE A 4 4.65 -0.38 3.41
C PHE A 4 3.87 -0.87 2.18
N PRO A 5 4.03 -0.26 0.99
CA PRO A 5 3.34 -0.71 -0.22
C PRO A 5 3.48 -2.22 -0.47
N ARG A 6 2.44 -2.83 -1.03
CA ARG A 6 2.38 -4.27 -1.36
C ARG A 6 2.44 -5.24 -0.17
N SER A 7 2.23 -4.77 1.05
CA SER A 7 2.18 -5.64 2.24
C SER A 7 0.83 -6.36 2.46
N GLY A 8 -0.12 -6.28 1.52
CA GLY A 8 -1.42 -6.97 1.62
C GLY A 8 -2.56 -6.12 2.18
N ASN A 9 -2.37 -4.80 2.31
CA ASN A 9 -3.35 -3.87 2.85
C ASN A 9 -4.72 -3.96 2.12
N THR A 10 -4.70 -3.98 0.79
CA THR A 10 -5.91 -4.12 -0.05
C THR A 10 -6.66 -5.42 0.21
N LEU A 11 -5.94 -6.54 0.37
CA LEU A 11 -6.52 -7.86 0.66
C LEU A 11 -7.18 -7.87 2.04
N LEU A 12 -6.47 -7.35 3.05
CA LEU A 12 -7.01 -7.29 4.41
C LEU A 12 -8.26 -6.41 4.48
N ARG A 13 -8.27 -5.27 3.79
CA ARG A 13 -9.45 -4.40 3.69
C ARG A 13 -10.65 -5.14 3.09
N ALA A 14 -10.44 -5.84 1.97
CA ALA A 14 -11.51 -6.60 1.32
C ALA A 14 -12.11 -7.68 2.25
N TYR A 15 -11.27 -8.34 3.05
CA TYR A 15 -11.77 -9.29 4.07
C TYR A 15 -12.53 -8.59 5.19
N LEU A 16 -12.00 -7.48 5.71
CA LEU A 16 -12.67 -6.72 6.77
C LEU A 16 -14.05 -6.20 6.31
N GLU A 17 -14.14 -5.67 5.09
CA GLU A 17 -15.41 -5.23 4.52
C GLU A 17 -16.43 -6.39 4.40
N LYS A 18 -15.97 -7.57 3.94
CA LYS A 18 -16.83 -8.76 3.86
C LYS A 18 -17.31 -9.28 5.21
N ILE A 19 -16.42 -9.30 6.21
CA ILE A 19 -16.72 -9.83 7.54
C ILE A 19 -17.62 -8.88 8.32
N MET A 20 -17.34 -7.58 8.23
CA MET A 20 -17.97 -6.57 9.08
C MET A 20 -19.13 -5.84 8.41
N GLY A 21 -19.29 -5.96 7.11
CA GLY A 21 -20.31 -5.22 6.34
C GLY A 21 -20.11 -3.71 6.35
N LEU A 22 -18.87 -3.24 6.62
CA LEU A 22 -18.52 -1.83 6.74
C LEU A 22 -17.48 -1.44 5.68
N THR A 23 -17.62 -0.24 5.15
CA THR A 23 -16.68 0.30 4.17
C THR A 23 -15.36 0.72 4.82
N THR A 24 -14.24 0.42 4.17
CA THR A 24 -12.92 0.94 4.52
C THR A 24 -12.50 2.02 3.53
N GLY A 25 -11.73 3.00 4.01
CA GLY A 25 -11.26 4.12 3.22
C GLY A 25 -9.78 4.08 2.88
N SER A 26 -9.32 5.09 2.17
CA SER A 26 -7.90 5.35 1.94
C SER A 26 -7.63 6.84 1.75
N ASP A 27 -6.42 7.27 2.04
CA ASP A 27 -5.95 8.64 1.78
C ASP A 27 -5.42 8.84 0.35
N CYS A 28 -5.62 7.87 -0.54
CA CYS A 28 -5.08 7.87 -1.88
C CYS A 28 -5.74 8.89 -2.81
N ASP A 29 -5.01 9.26 -3.85
CA ASP A 29 -5.55 10.09 -4.94
C ASP A 29 -6.35 9.24 -5.94
N ILE A 30 -7.67 9.37 -5.91
CA ILE A 30 -8.59 8.65 -6.80
C ILE A 30 -8.50 9.08 -8.28
N THR A 31 -7.76 10.13 -8.61
CA THR A 31 -7.53 10.49 -10.02
C THR A 31 -6.52 9.57 -10.70
N LYS A 32 -5.67 8.90 -9.93
CA LYS A 32 -4.68 7.96 -10.44
C LYS A 32 -5.33 6.65 -10.86
N LYS A 33 -4.93 6.11 -12.02
CA LYS A 33 -5.48 4.87 -12.61
C LYS A 33 -5.50 3.70 -11.62
N LEU A 34 -4.36 3.42 -10.97
CA LEU A 34 -4.24 2.29 -10.04
C LEU A 34 -5.24 2.35 -8.88
N ASN A 35 -5.59 3.55 -8.41
CA ASN A 35 -6.56 3.72 -7.34
C ASN A 35 -8.00 3.58 -7.86
N LYS A 36 -8.28 4.04 -9.10
CA LYS A 36 -9.57 3.78 -9.76
C LYS A 36 -9.80 2.29 -9.98
N ASP A 37 -8.76 1.55 -10.36
CA ASP A 37 -8.85 0.09 -10.52
C ASP A 37 -9.28 -0.61 -9.22
N LEU A 38 -8.81 -0.14 -8.05
CA LEU A 38 -9.24 -0.67 -6.75
C LEU A 38 -10.73 -0.40 -6.46
N MET A 39 -11.24 0.78 -6.83
CA MET A 39 -12.68 1.08 -6.72
C MET A 39 -13.51 0.12 -7.60
N LEU A 40 -13.08 -0.12 -8.82
CA LEU A 40 -13.75 -1.05 -9.74
C LEU A 40 -13.69 -2.50 -9.23
N MET A 41 -12.69 -2.86 -8.43
CA MET A 41 -12.56 -4.14 -7.76
C MET A 41 -13.44 -4.28 -6.49
N GLY A 42 -14.22 -3.24 -6.16
CA GLY A 42 -15.20 -3.27 -5.08
C GLY A 42 -14.82 -2.49 -3.81
N LEU A 43 -13.63 -1.87 -3.74
CA LEU A 43 -13.25 -1.01 -2.62
C LEU A 43 -13.85 0.40 -2.79
N ALA A 44 -15.14 0.52 -2.54
CA ALA A 44 -15.91 1.73 -2.80
C ALA A 44 -15.46 2.97 -1.99
N GLY A 45 -14.74 2.76 -0.89
CA GLY A 45 -14.25 3.84 -0.02
C GLY A 45 -12.88 4.42 -0.40
N GLU A 46 -12.31 4.08 -1.56
CA GLU A 46 -11.05 4.70 -1.99
C GLU A 46 -11.18 6.24 -2.04
N GLY A 47 -10.21 6.93 -1.44
CA GLY A 47 -10.20 8.39 -1.31
C GLY A 47 -11.07 8.96 -0.17
N LEU A 48 -11.80 8.12 0.56
CA LEU A 48 -12.57 8.55 1.73
C LEU A 48 -11.75 8.40 3.01
N VAL A 49 -11.77 9.45 3.85
CA VAL A 49 -11.00 9.51 5.11
C VAL A 49 -11.84 10.00 6.30
N ASP A 50 -13.14 10.11 6.14
CA ASP A 50 -14.07 10.64 7.14
C ASP A 50 -14.96 9.56 7.78
N LYS A 51 -15.94 9.97 8.58
CA LYS A 51 -16.86 9.08 9.33
C LYS A 51 -17.66 8.06 8.52
N ARG A 52 -17.61 8.13 7.20
CA ARG A 52 -18.25 7.15 6.29
C ARG A 52 -17.47 5.84 6.20
N VAL A 53 -16.24 5.81 6.71
CA VAL A 53 -15.37 4.65 6.66
C VAL A 53 -14.86 4.30 8.05
N MET A 54 -14.78 3.00 8.34
CA MET A 54 -14.35 2.50 9.64
C MET A 54 -12.83 2.56 9.82
N ILE A 55 -12.09 2.25 8.78
CA ILE A 55 -10.62 2.19 8.76
C ILE A 55 -10.14 2.94 7.54
N VAL A 56 -9.12 3.78 7.71
CA VAL A 56 -8.42 4.44 6.59
C VAL A 56 -7.10 3.74 6.34
N LYS A 57 -6.86 3.33 5.10
CA LYS A 57 -5.57 2.84 4.62
C LYS A 57 -4.64 4.02 4.32
N THR A 58 -3.39 3.90 4.74
CA THR A 58 -2.32 4.83 4.34
C THR A 58 -0.99 4.10 4.11
N HIS A 59 -0.11 4.71 3.34
CA HIS A 59 1.30 4.34 3.17
C HIS A 59 2.26 5.43 3.69
N TYR A 60 1.74 6.36 4.49
CA TYR A 60 2.57 7.41 5.11
C TYR A 60 3.62 6.79 6.05
N PRO A 61 4.86 7.30 6.15
CA PRO A 61 5.40 8.47 5.43
C PRO A 61 6.01 8.16 4.05
N GLU A 62 6.10 6.89 3.64
CA GLU A 62 6.70 6.50 2.36
C GLU A 62 5.95 7.15 1.18
N ARG A 63 4.61 7.22 1.28
CA ARG A 63 3.78 7.94 0.32
C ARG A 63 2.82 8.87 1.05
N TYR A 64 2.79 10.12 0.61
CA TYR A 64 1.81 11.07 1.09
C TYR A 64 0.45 10.81 0.44
N GLY A 65 -0.59 10.76 1.27
CA GLY A 65 -1.96 10.73 0.81
C GLY A 65 -2.41 12.11 0.27
N LYS A 66 -3.50 12.12 -0.50
CA LYS A 66 -4.10 13.37 -1.00
C LYS A 66 -4.82 14.12 0.13
N THR A 67 -5.44 13.39 1.04
CA THR A 67 -6.28 13.97 2.10
C THR A 67 -5.71 13.62 3.47
N LYS A 68 -5.43 14.65 4.28
CA LYS A 68 -5.03 14.47 5.67
C LYS A 68 -6.22 13.99 6.49
N PHE A 69 -5.96 13.11 7.46
CA PHE A 69 -6.96 12.62 8.40
C PHE A 69 -6.34 12.46 9.79
N TYR A 70 -7.20 12.33 10.78
CA TYR A 70 -6.83 12.02 12.15
C TYR A 70 -7.18 10.58 12.48
N ALA A 71 -6.34 9.90 13.23
CA ALA A 71 -6.60 8.54 13.70
C ALA A 71 -6.13 8.38 15.15
N GLU A 72 -6.96 7.80 15.98
CA GLU A 72 -6.67 7.52 17.39
C GLU A 72 -5.85 6.24 17.58
N ARG A 73 -5.88 5.34 16.60
CA ARG A 73 -5.19 4.05 16.62
C ARG A 73 -4.65 3.69 15.26
N ALA A 74 -3.55 2.96 15.23
CA ALA A 74 -2.98 2.41 14.02
C ALA A 74 -2.87 0.88 14.09
N ILE A 75 -3.14 0.23 12.97
CA ILE A 75 -2.83 -1.19 12.75
C ILE A 75 -1.69 -1.20 11.74
N LEU A 76 -0.49 -1.60 12.18
CA LEU A 76 0.67 -1.75 11.32
C LEU A 76 0.67 -3.16 10.70
N LEU A 77 0.54 -3.22 9.38
CA LEU A 77 0.62 -4.47 8.63
C LEU A 77 2.04 -4.64 8.09
N VAL A 78 2.70 -5.70 8.54
CA VAL A 78 4.08 -6.03 8.19
C VAL A 78 4.12 -7.23 7.25
N ARG A 79 4.91 -7.15 6.21
CA ARG A 79 5.23 -8.25 5.30
C ARG A 79 6.74 -8.35 5.12
N ASN A 80 7.24 -9.54 4.81
CA ASN A 80 8.64 -9.74 4.47
C ASN A 80 9.12 -8.69 3.45
N PRO A 81 10.25 -7.99 3.70
CA PRO A 81 10.72 -6.92 2.83
C PRO A 81 10.96 -7.39 1.39
N ILE A 82 11.59 -8.54 1.19
CA ILE A 82 11.89 -9.04 -0.14
C ILE A 82 10.60 -9.28 -0.94
N ASP A 83 9.58 -9.90 -0.32
CA ASP A 83 8.29 -10.15 -0.98
C ASP A 83 7.53 -8.86 -1.31
N SER A 84 7.56 -7.88 -0.41
CA SER A 84 6.87 -6.61 -0.63
C SER A 84 7.58 -5.75 -1.67
N ILE A 85 8.91 -5.68 -1.64
CA ILE A 85 9.73 -4.92 -2.59
C ILE A 85 9.65 -5.55 -3.99
N THR A 86 9.77 -6.88 -4.10
CA THR A 86 9.59 -7.58 -5.39
C THR A 86 8.21 -7.30 -5.99
N SER A 87 7.17 -7.39 -5.18
CA SER A 87 5.81 -7.08 -5.61
C SER A 87 5.63 -5.60 -6.00
N LEU A 88 6.33 -4.69 -5.32
CA LEU A 88 6.33 -3.27 -5.64
C LEU A 88 7.04 -3.00 -6.97
N PHE A 89 8.19 -3.62 -7.20
CA PHE A 89 8.93 -3.54 -8.45
C PHE A 89 8.07 -3.99 -9.63
N ASN A 90 7.42 -5.16 -9.52
CA ASN A 90 6.50 -5.65 -10.55
C ASN A 90 5.37 -4.64 -10.84
N MET A 91 4.78 -4.07 -9.81
CA MET A 91 3.72 -3.06 -9.98
C MET A 91 4.23 -1.80 -10.68
N VAL A 92 5.42 -1.33 -10.35
CA VAL A 92 6.03 -0.15 -10.97
C VAL A 92 6.32 -0.42 -12.45
N CYS A 93 6.94 -1.55 -12.78
CA CYS A 93 7.29 -1.89 -14.15
C CYS A 93 6.08 -2.19 -15.04
N THR A 94 5.02 -2.79 -14.49
CA THR A 94 3.83 -3.18 -15.28
C THR A 94 2.70 -2.16 -15.25
N GLY A 95 2.75 -1.18 -14.33
CA GLY A 95 1.64 -0.24 -14.08
C GLY A 95 0.35 -0.94 -13.67
N SER A 96 0.43 -2.12 -13.03
CA SER A 96 -0.72 -2.95 -12.69
C SER A 96 -0.59 -3.57 -11.29
N HIS A 97 -1.74 -3.73 -10.60
CA HIS A 97 -1.80 -4.48 -9.33
C HIS A 97 -1.70 -6.00 -9.51
N ASN A 98 -2.02 -6.53 -10.69
CA ASN A 98 -2.27 -7.94 -10.93
C ASN A 98 -1.32 -8.56 -11.97
N ARG A 99 -0.35 -7.80 -12.46
CA ARG A 99 0.62 -8.28 -13.44
C ARG A 99 2.01 -8.36 -12.83
N SER A 100 2.77 -9.36 -13.25
CA SER A 100 4.20 -9.49 -12.98
C SER A 100 4.98 -9.42 -14.28
N ILE A 101 6.25 -9.07 -14.20
CA ILE A 101 7.20 -9.20 -15.29
C ILE A 101 7.37 -10.69 -15.58
N HIS A 102 7.44 -11.08 -16.85
CA HIS A 102 7.75 -12.47 -17.21
C HIS A 102 9.17 -12.84 -16.80
N ASP A 103 9.37 -14.08 -16.37
CA ASP A 103 10.66 -14.56 -15.89
C ASP A 103 11.79 -14.35 -16.89
N ASN A 104 11.50 -14.51 -18.19
CA ASN A 104 12.46 -14.29 -19.27
C ASN A 104 12.85 -12.81 -19.44
N ASP A 105 12.03 -11.88 -18.96
CA ASP A 105 12.27 -10.44 -19.11
C ASP A 105 13.07 -9.86 -17.93
N TYR A 106 13.19 -10.61 -16.81
CA TYR A 106 13.94 -10.13 -15.64
C TYR A 106 15.40 -9.83 -15.92
N THR A 107 16.02 -10.55 -16.86
CA THR A 107 17.42 -10.29 -17.28
C THR A 107 17.63 -8.88 -17.81
N GLN A 108 16.62 -8.29 -18.46
CA GLN A 108 16.67 -6.92 -18.98
C GLN A 108 16.59 -5.87 -17.85
N PHE A 109 16.07 -6.25 -16.70
CA PHE A 109 15.84 -5.37 -15.55
C PHE A 109 16.85 -5.58 -14.42
N THR A 110 17.90 -6.40 -14.60
CA THR A 110 18.84 -6.77 -13.53
C THR A 110 19.46 -5.56 -12.82
N GLN A 111 19.93 -4.57 -13.59
CA GLN A 111 20.51 -3.36 -13.01
C GLN A 111 19.46 -2.54 -12.27
N LEU A 112 18.31 -2.28 -12.92
CA LEU A 112 17.20 -1.53 -12.32
C LEU A 112 16.69 -2.21 -11.05
N TRP A 113 16.59 -3.54 -11.04
CA TRP A 113 16.23 -4.31 -9.86
C TRP A 113 17.23 -4.15 -8.73
N SER A 114 18.53 -4.23 -9.03
CA SER A 114 19.58 -4.08 -8.03
C SER A 114 19.55 -2.70 -7.36
N GLU A 115 19.38 -1.64 -8.15
CA GLU A 115 19.26 -0.27 -7.64
C GLU A 115 17.96 -0.10 -6.82
N PHE A 116 16.86 -0.62 -7.33
CA PHE A 116 15.55 -0.54 -6.68
C PHE A 116 15.55 -1.22 -5.31
N ILE A 117 16.05 -2.45 -5.21
CA ILE A 117 16.05 -3.18 -3.94
C ILE A 117 16.99 -2.54 -2.90
N GLN A 118 18.15 -2.02 -3.33
CA GLN A 118 19.07 -1.32 -2.42
C GLN A 118 18.43 -0.07 -1.82
N GLN A 119 17.68 0.68 -2.62
CA GLN A 119 16.96 1.86 -2.15
C GLN A 119 15.77 1.47 -1.27
N ASP A 120 14.91 0.60 -1.74
CA ASP A 120 13.63 0.31 -1.09
C ASP A 120 13.78 -0.52 0.20
N ILE A 121 14.86 -1.27 0.39
CA ILE A 121 15.13 -1.95 1.67
C ILE A 121 15.35 -0.94 2.80
N SER A 122 16.03 0.16 2.52
CA SER A 122 16.22 1.25 3.49
C SER A 122 14.89 1.96 3.78
N VAL A 123 14.12 2.26 2.74
CA VAL A 123 12.79 2.88 2.89
C VAL A 123 11.84 1.96 3.68
N TRP A 124 11.88 0.64 3.43
CA TRP A 124 11.10 -0.34 4.18
C TRP A 124 11.47 -0.33 5.67
N LYS A 125 12.76 -0.30 5.99
CA LYS A 125 13.26 -0.23 7.37
C LYS A 125 12.79 1.06 8.05
N ASP A 126 13.04 2.21 7.43
CA ASP A 126 12.70 3.52 7.98
C ASP A 126 11.18 3.67 8.19
N PHE A 127 10.38 3.11 7.28
CA PHE A 127 8.93 3.05 7.41
C PHE A 127 8.49 2.30 8.67
N HIS A 128 9.07 1.13 8.93
CA HIS A 128 8.71 0.33 10.10
C HIS A 128 9.25 0.93 11.40
N GLU A 129 10.46 1.49 11.39
CA GLU A 129 10.99 2.22 12.54
C GLU A 129 10.13 3.44 12.89
N PHE A 130 9.66 4.18 11.90
CA PHE A 130 8.74 5.30 12.12
C PHE A 130 7.47 4.83 12.85
N TRP A 131 6.81 3.79 12.38
CA TRP A 131 5.54 3.36 12.95
C TRP A 131 5.66 2.59 14.27
N THR A 132 6.76 1.88 14.51
CA THR A 132 7.01 1.23 15.81
C THR A 132 7.34 2.25 16.91
N ASN A 133 7.87 3.40 16.53
CA ASN A 133 8.19 4.48 17.46
C ASN A 133 7.12 5.61 17.48
N ALA A 134 6.11 5.54 16.61
CA ALA A 134 5.08 6.57 16.53
C ALA A 134 4.26 6.63 17.82
N LYS A 135 4.24 7.80 18.43
CA LYS A 135 3.30 8.12 19.52
C LYS A 135 2.00 8.57 18.88
N ILE A 136 1.02 7.69 18.84
CA ILE A 136 -0.34 8.04 18.46
C ILE A 136 -1.03 8.48 19.73
N PRO A 137 -1.63 9.69 19.74
CA PRO A 137 -2.24 10.24 20.94
C PRO A 137 -3.40 9.41 21.46
#